data_3f940db9cbb92353f135bfae9d09d34a
#
_entry.id   3f940db9cbb92353f135bfae9d09d34a
#
_cell.length_a   1.000
_cell.length_b   1.000
_cell.length_c   1.000
_cell.angle_alpha   90.00
_cell.angle_beta   90.00
_cell.angle_gamma   90.00
#
_symmetry.space_group_name_H-M   'P 1'
#
loop_
_entity.id
_entity.type
_entity.pdbx_description
1 polymer ?
#
loop_
_entity_poly.entity_id
_entity_poly.type
_entity_poly.pdbx_seq_one_letter_code
_entity_poly.pdbx_strand_id
1 'polypeptide(L)'
;GRSHGIHAEPMSFGLKIALWHEEIKRHIERVDQVINISSVGMISGPVGTHATVPIEIEETVCKELGLKPAPITNQIIQRDRHADVLQRLALIATSLEKFSIEIRSLQRTEINEIQEPFGKPGFVSTGSSSMPHKRNPELTERICGISRVIRSNSYAALENMPLWNERDISHSSAERIIIPDSFLAADYIINTFYKVISGMKVNEENMLKNLNLTGGLIFSEKIMLSLVEKGVQRKDAYEAIQSASIESMDKGIDFKDVIKNNDMIKKNLNDLEVELLFDTEYFLKYVDQIFKRLELS
;
A
#
# COMPACT_ATOMS: atom_id res chain seq x y z
N GLY A 1 11.69 5.80 -9.53
CA GLY A 1 10.58 4.82 -9.55
C GLY A 1 10.98 3.52 -10.24
N ARG A 2 10.26 2.45 -9.90
CA ARG A 2 10.45 1.13 -10.53
C ARG A 2 9.10 0.57 -10.96
N SER A 3 9.03 0.04 -12.17
CA SER A 3 7.94 -0.81 -12.64
C SER A 3 8.50 -2.14 -13.12
N HIS A 4 7.84 -3.24 -12.83
CA HIS A 4 8.33 -4.61 -13.12
C HIS A 4 9.72 -4.91 -12.49
N GLY A 5 10.12 -4.17 -11.44
CA GLY A 5 11.45 -4.25 -10.84
C GLY A 5 12.56 -3.49 -11.60
N ILE A 6 12.25 -2.86 -12.73
CA ILE A 6 13.18 -2.10 -13.55
C ILE A 6 13.03 -0.61 -13.29
N HIS A 7 14.14 0.14 -13.36
CA HIS A 7 14.11 1.59 -13.22
C HIS A 7 13.23 2.22 -14.32
N ALA A 8 12.31 3.07 -13.88
CA ALA A 8 11.50 3.94 -14.71
C ALA A 8 11.99 5.39 -14.53
N GLU A 9 11.07 6.33 -14.54
CA GLU A 9 11.40 7.76 -14.36
C GLU A 9 11.74 8.12 -12.90
N PRO A 10 12.50 9.19 -12.67
CA PRO A 10 12.69 9.81 -11.36
C PRO A 10 11.36 10.18 -10.71
N MET A 11 11.24 9.94 -9.42
CA MET A 11 10.10 10.38 -8.61
C MET A 11 10.53 10.73 -7.19
N SER A 12 9.74 11.55 -6.49
CA SER A 12 9.95 11.76 -5.06
C SER A 12 9.51 10.53 -4.27
N PHE A 13 10.30 10.13 -3.27
CA PHE A 13 9.89 9.10 -2.29
C PHE A 13 8.61 9.50 -1.55
N GLY A 14 8.42 10.80 -1.31
CA GLY A 14 7.21 11.34 -0.71
C GLY A 14 5.93 10.99 -1.48
N LEU A 15 5.96 10.95 -2.82
CA LEU A 15 4.80 10.53 -3.62
C LEU A 15 4.40 9.08 -3.36
N LYS A 16 5.36 8.20 -3.10
CA LYS A 16 5.10 6.80 -2.73
C LYS A 16 4.36 6.72 -1.39
N ILE A 17 4.80 7.49 -0.41
CA ILE A 17 4.17 7.55 0.92
C ILE A 17 2.79 8.23 0.85
N ALA A 18 2.66 9.29 0.06
CA ALA A 18 1.38 9.98 -0.16
C ALA A 18 0.31 9.05 -0.77
N LEU A 19 0.71 8.13 -1.66
CA LEU A 19 -0.19 7.10 -2.19
C LEU A 19 -0.71 6.17 -1.08
N TRP A 20 0.15 5.78 -0.13
CA TRP A 20 -0.24 4.97 1.03
C TRP A 20 -1.18 5.73 1.96
N HIS A 21 -0.89 7.01 2.21
CA HIS A 21 -1.75 7.89 3.01
C HIS A 21 -3.17 7.94 2.46
N GLU A 22 -3.34 8.18 1.16
CA GLU A 22 -4.66 8.22 0.52
C GLU A 22 -5.39 6.86 0.57
N GLU A 23 -4.65 5.77 0.54
CA GLU A 23 -5.24 4.44 0.71
C GLU A 23 -5.74 4.22 2.14
N ILE A 24 -5.00 4.68 3.15
CA ILE A 24 -5.42 4.60 4.56
C ILE A 24 -6.65 5.51 4.81
N LYS A 25 -6.73 6.70 4.24
CA LYS A 25 -7.94 7.55 4.33
C LYS A 25 -9.19 6.79 3.88
N ARG A 26 -9.13 6.10 2.73
CA ARG A 26 -10.24 5.26 2.27
C ARG A 26 -10.57 4.10 3.21
N HIS A 27 -9.60 3.59 3.97
CA HIS A 27 -9.87 2.57 5.00
C HIS A 27 -10.58 3.14 6.21
N ILE A 28 -10.25 4.37 6.65
CA ILE A 28 -10.96 5.06 7.73
C ILE A 28 -12.43 5.23 7.35
N GLU A 29 -12.71 5.74 6.16
CA GLU A 29 -14.09 5.87 5.65
C GLU A 29 -14.85 4.54 5.65
N ARG A 30 -14.21 3.44 5.23
CA ARG A 30 -14.80 2.10 5.24
C ARG A 30 -15.07 1.59 6.66
N VAL A 31 -14.20 1.91 7.62
CA VAL A 31 -14.40 1.55 9.02
C VAL A 31 -15.60 2.31 9.58
N ASP A 32 -15.73 3.60 9.33
CA ASP A 32 -16.89 4.39 9.75
C ASP A 32 -18.21 3.84 9.17
N GLN A 33 -18.19 3.45 7.90
CA GLN A 33 -19.36 2.82 7.26
C GLN A 33 -19.74 1.50 7.95
N VAL A 34 -18.78 0.63 8.21
CA VAL A 34 -19.06 -0.69 8.79
C VAL A 34 -19.46 -0.60 10.26
N ILE A 35 -18.96 0.37 11.01
CA ILE A 35 -19.44 0.67 12.37
C ILE A 35 -20.94 0.96 12.33
N ASN A 36 -21.40 1.82 11.43
CA ASN A 36 -22.82 2.13 11.29
C ASN A 36 -23.69 0.92 10.90
N ILE A 37 -23.15 0.01 10.08
CA ILE A 37 -23.86 -1.20 9.63
C ILE A 37 -23.92 -2.24 10.75
N SER A 38 -22.86 -2.39 11.54
CA SER A 38 -22.72 -3.43 12.55
C SER A 38 -23.23 -3.02 13.94
N SER A 39 -23.41 -1.70 14.21
CA SER A 39 -23.88 -1.19 15.50
C SER A 39 -25.40 -1.33 15.66
N VAL A 40 -25.88 -2.57 15.63
CA VAL A 40 -27.29 -2.93 15.80
C VAL A 40 -27.45 -3.99 16.90
N GLY A 41 -28.61 -3.95 17.56
CA GLY A 41 -29.00 -4.95 18.55
C GLY A 41 -30.32 -5.61 18.18
N MET A 42 -30.65 -6.73 18.82
CA MET A 42 -31.92 -7.43 18.68
C MET A 42 -32.34 -8.09 19.97
N ILE A 43 -33.65 -8.02 20.30
CA ILE A 43 -34.34 -8.77 21.38
C ILE A 43 -35.70 -9.19 20.84
N SER A 44 -35.75 -9.87 19.70
CA SER A 44 -36.96 -10.17 18.96
C SER A 44 -37.52 -11.59 19.22
N GLY A 45 -36.88 -12.34 20.14
CA GLY A 45 -37.30 -13.70 20.51
C GLY A 45 -36.71 -14.79 19.56
N PRO A 46 -37.20 -16.04 19.69
CA PRO A 46 -36.57 -17.21 19.07
C PRO A 46 -36.66 -17.25 17.55
N VAL A 47 -37.57 -16.48 16.94
CA VAL A 47 -37.76 -16.44 15.47
C VAL A 47 -38.04 -15.02 14.96
N GLY A 48 -37.79 -13.98 15.75
CA GLY A 48 -37.90 -12.59 15.31
C GLY A 48 -39.32 -11.98 15.33
N THR A 49 -40.28 -12.61 16.03
CA THR A 49 -41.68 -12.20 15.99
C THR A 49 -42.09 -11.24 17.12
N HIS A 50 -41.25 -10.98 18.08
CA HIS A 50 -41.53 -10.22 19.30
C HIS A 50 -42.73 -10.76 20.14
N ALA A 51 -43.14 -12.04 19.92
CA ALA A 51 -44.35 -12.59 20.54
C ALA A 51 -44.32 -12.55 22.09
N THR A 52 -43.14 -12.60 22.70
CA THR A 52 -42.93 -12.65 24.12
C THR A 52 -42.21 -11.42 24.70
N VAL A 53 -41.67 -10.56 23.84
CA VAL A 53 -40.92 -9.36 24.22
C VAL A 53 -41.44 -8.16 23.41
N PRO A 54 -42.04 -7.16 24.03
CA PRO A 54 -42.49 -5.94 23.37
C PRO A 54 -41.35 -5.23 22.64
N ILE A 55 -41.66 -4.62 21.50
CA ILE A 55 -40.68 -3.89 20.66
C ILE A 55 -40.02 -2.73 21.45
N GLU A 56 -40.76 -2.07 22.31
CA GLU A 56 -40.30 -0.97 23.14
C GLU A 56 -39.15 -1.35 24.09
N ILE A 57 -39.09 -2.62 24.49
CA ILE A 57 -37.96 -3.15 25.30
C ILE A 57 -36.71 -3.20 24.48
N GLU A 58 -36.76 -3.71 23.23
CA GLU A 58 -35.63 -3.75 22.32
C GLU A 58 -35.11 -2.33 22.02
N GLU A 59 -36.02 -1.40 21.73
CA GLU A 59 -35.65 0.00 21.46
C GLU A 59 -34.96 0.64 22.66
N THR A 60 -35.48 0.43 23.87
CA THR A 60 -34.91 0.97 25.11
C THR A 60 -33.53 0.42 25.39
N VAL A 61 -33.34 -0.90 25.31
CA VAL A 61 -32.06 -1.54 25.56
C VAL A 61 -31.02 -1.15 24.48
N CYS A 62 -31.40 -1.14 23.22
CA CYS A 62 -30.52 -0.71 22.15
C CYS A 62 -30.05 0.74 22.36
N LYS A 63 -30.97 1.64 22.72
CA LYS A 63 -30.66 3.04 23.02
C LYS A 63 -29.66 3.19 24.18
N GLU A 64 -29.86 2.45 25.27
CA GLU A 64 -28.94 2.47 26.42
C GLU A 64 -27.55 1.95 26.09
N LEU A 65 -27.44 1.01 25.17
CA LEU A 65 -26.17 0.45 24.68
C LEU A 65 -25.53 1.26 23.54
N GLY A 66 -26.17 2.36 23.10
CA GLY A 66 -25.69 3.13 21.95
C GLY A 66 -25.83 2.39 20.60
N LEU A 67 -26.73 1.41 20.53
CA LEU A 67 -27.05 0.64 19.34
C LEU A 67 -28.36 1.10 18.70
N LYS A 68 -28.61 0.69 17.48
CA LYS A 68 -29.93 0.80 16.83
C LYS A 68 -30.61 -0.57 16.84
N PRO A 69 -31.92 -0.67 17.01
CA PRO A 69 -32.64 -1.92 16.76
C PRO A 69 -32.42 -2.35 15.31
N ALA A 70 -32.15 -3.61 15.08
CA ALA A 70 -32.14 -4.13 13.72
C ALA A 70 -33.57 -4.11 13.16
N PRO A 71 -33.81 -3.59 11.93
CA PRO A 71 -35.17 -3.42 11.40
C PRO A 71 -35.98 -4.72 11.35
N ILE A 72 -35.31 -5.82 11.15
CA ILE A 72 -35.86 -7.19 11.18
C ILE A 72 -34.76 -8.17 11.49
N THR A 73 -35.08 -9.19 12.24
CA THR A 73 -34.16 -10.30 12.56
C THR A 73 -34.94 -11.63 12.57
N ASN A 74 -34.20 -12.73 12.60
CA ASN A 74 -34.74 -14.03 13.05
C ASN A 74 -34.23 -14.30 14.48
N GLN A 75 -33.70 -15.47 14.81
CA GLN A 75 -33.16 -15.71 16.15
C GLN A 75 -31.85 -14.94 16.44
N ILE A 76 -31.18 -14.42 15.41
CA ILE A 76 -29.90 -13.71 15.51
C ILE A 76 -29.87 -12.52 14.55
N ILE A 77 -28.94 -11.60 14.80
CA ILE A 77 -28.56 -10.57 13.83
C ILE A 77 -27.91 -11.26 12.63
N GLN A 78 -28.24 -10.85 11.41
CA GLN A 78 -27.73 -11.44 10.19
C GLN A 78 -26.20 -11.32 10.09
N ARG A 79 -25.55 -12.40 9.67
CA ARG A 79 -24.08 -12.55 9.71
C ARG A 79 -23.33 -11.75 8.63
N ASP A 80 -24.01 -11.25 7.60
CA ASP A 80 -23.44 -10.33 6.61
C ASP A 80 -22.76 -9.13 7.24
N ARG A 81 -23.32 -8.60 8.34
CA ARG A 81 -22.73 -7.47 9.11
C ARG A 81 -21.38 -7.84 9.70
N HIS A 82 -21.26 -9.03 10.28
CA HIS A 82 -20.01 -9.52 10.88
C HIS A 82 -19.00 -9.89 9.79
N ALA A 83 -19.48 -10.44 8.68
CA ALA A 83 -18.65 -10.72 7.51
C ALA A 83 -18.08 -9.42 6.92
N ASP A 84 -18.88 -8.35 6.79
CA ASP A 84 -18.40 -7.05 6.31
C ASP A 84 -17.31 -6.47 7.24
N VAL A 85 -17.46 -6.56 8.57
CA VAL A 85 -16.42 -6.16 9.51
C VAL A 85 -15.09 -6.87 9.23
N LEU A 86 -15.12 -8.21 9.13
CA LEU A 86 -13.90 -8.98 8.89
C LEU A 86 -13.31 -8.73 7.49
N GLN A 87 -14.15 -8.46 6.48
CA GLN A 87 -13.69 -8.05 5.16
C GLN A 87 -12.95 -6.70 5.19
N ARG A 88 -13.42 -5.72 5.99
CA ARG A 88 -12.70 -4.44 6.15
C ARG A 88 -11.36 -4.64 6.84
N LEU A 89 -11.29 -5.46 7.88
CA LEU A 89 -10.01 -5.81 8.51
C LEU A 89 -9.06 -6.50 7.53
N ALA A 90 -9.57 -7.40 6.68
CA ALA A 90 -8.77 -8.06 5.64
C ALA A 90 -8.24 -7.09 4.58
N LEU A 91 -9.03 -6.09 4.17
CA LEU A 91 -8.58 -5.03 3.27
C LEU A 91 -7.46 -4.19 3.89
N ILE A 92 -7.61 -3.76 5.15
CA ILE A 92 -6.59 -3.02 5.88
C ILE A 92 -5.30 -3.85 5.97
N ALA A 93 -5.40 -5.10 6.40
CA ALA A 93 -4.27 -6.02 6.50
C ALA A 93 -3.55 -6.21 5.16
N THR A 94 -4.30 -6.30 4.06
CA THR A 94 -3.74 -6.43 2.71
C THR A 94 -2.99 -5.18 2.27
N SER A 95 -3.47 -3.98 2.61
CA SER A 95 -2.76 -2.73 2.35
C SER A 95 -1.47 -2.64 3.16
N LEU A 96 -1.50 -2.99 4.45
CA LEU A 96 -0.31 -3.02 5.29
C LEU A 96 0.72 -4.05 4.80
N GLU A 97 0.27 -5.21 4.30
CA GLU A 97 1.16 -6.18 3.66
C GLU A 97 1.79 -5.62 2.39
N LYS A 98 1.01 -4.96 1.52
CA LYS A 98 1.52 -4.30 0.31
C LYS A 98 2.61 -3.27 0.65
N PHE A 99 2.38 -2.40 1.63
CA PHE A 99 3.37 -1.41 2.07
C PHE A 99 4.61 -2.08 2.67
N SER A 100 4.41 -3.15 3.44
CA SER A 100 5.48 -3.94 4.03
C SER A 100 6.34 -4.64 2.98
N ILE A 101 5.74 -5.16 1.92
CA ILE A 101 6.48 -5.76 0.78
C ILE A 101 7.36 -4.72 0.10
N GLU A 102 6.86 -3.50 -0.10
CA GLU A 102 7.65 -2.41 -0.68
C GLU A 102 8.83 -2.03 0.23
N ILE A 103 8.58 -1.87 1.53
CA ILE A 103 9.66 -1.58 2.52
C ILE A 103 10.73 -2.67 2.47
N ARG A 104 10.34 -3.94 2.51
CA ARG A 104 11.26 -5.08 2.41
C ARG A 104 12.04 -5.09 1.11
N SER A 105 11.37 -4.73 0.00
CA SER A 105 12.03 -4.62 -1.31
C SER A 105 13.11 -3.54 -1.31
N LEU A 106 12.81 -2.38 -0.75
CA LEU A 106 13.75 -1.25 -0.70
C LEU A 106 14.87 -1.43 0.34
N GLN A 107 14.69 -2.33 1.33
CA GLN A 107 15.70 -2.65 2.35
C GLN A 107 16.70 -3.71 1.88
N ARG A 108 16.50 -4.37 0.75
CA ARG A 108 17.45 -5.38 0.24
C ARG A 108 18.86 -4.81 0.13
N THR A 109 19.86 -5.64 0.34
CA THR A 109 21.28 -5.25 0.35
C THR A 109 21.68 -4.46 -0.88
N GLU A 110 21.20 -4.86 -2.07
CA GLU A 110 21.52 -4.27 -3.36
C GLU A 110 20.87 -2.90 -3.56
N ILE A 111 19.74 -2.65 -2.90
CA ILE A 111 18.96 -1.42 -3.01
C ILE A 111 19.26 -0.47 -1.86
N ASN A 112 19.02 -0.92 -0.63
CA ASN A 112 19.33 -0.21 0.63
C ASN A 112 18.91 1.27 0.65
N GLU A 113 17.70 1.55 0.16
CA GLU A 113 17.13 2.91 0.09
C GLU A 113 16.41 3.28 1.38
N ILE A 114 15.86 2.29 2.10
CA ILE A 114 15.25 2.47 3.42
C ILE A 114 15.62 1.32 4.35
N GLN A 115 15.41 1.50 5.65
CA GLN A 115 15.57 0.45 6.66
C GLN A 115 14.50 0.59 7.74
N GLU A 116 14.00 -0.55 8.22
CA GLU A 116 13.20 -0.58 9.45
C GLU A 116 13.99 -0.02 10.64
N PRO A 117 13.29 0.48 11.69
CA PRO A 117 13.95 0.85 12.93
C PRO A 117 14.68 -0.34 13.55
N PHE A 118 15.93 -0.12 13.93
CA PHE A 118 16.80 -1.16 14.48
C PHE A 118 17.47 -0.67 15.78
N GLY A 119 17.51 -1.54 16.79
CA GLY A 119 18.30 -1.30 18.02
C GLY A 119 17.81 -0.14 18.90
N LYS A 120 16.63 0.42 18.68
CA LYS A 120 16.04 1.45 19.54
C LYS A 120 15.20 0.81 20.66
N PRO A 121 15.21 1.35 21.89
CA PRO A 121 14.31 0.91 22.95
C PRO A 121 12.84 0.96 22.49
N GLY A 122 12.09 -0.14 22.70
CA GLY A 122 10.70 -0.27 22.22
C GLY A 122 10.53 -0.82 20.80
N PHE A 123 11.60 -0.97 20.04
CA PHE A 123 11.62 -1.64 18.74
C PHE A 123 12.35 -2.98 18.90
N VAL A 124 11.63 -4.08 18.79
CA VAL A 124 12.17 -5.42 19.05
C VAL A 124 12.67 -6.05 17.75
N SER A 125 13.60 -5.40 17.06
CA SER A 125 14.42 -6.10 16.08
C SER A 125 15.84 -6.16 16.63
N THR A 126 16.25 -7.36 17.03
CA THR A 126 17.61 -7.64 17.54
C THR A 126 18.57 -8.06 16.44
N GLY A 127 18.07 -8.15 15.20
CA GLY A 127 18.85 -8.65 14.07
C GLY A 127 19.06 -10.17 14.08
N SER A 128 20.04 -10.62 13.33
CA SER A 128 20.39 -12.05 13.28
C SER A 128 21.10 -12.48 14.56
N SER A 129 20.69 -13.62 15.13
CA SER A 129 21.39 -14.23 16.29
C SER A 129 22.81 -14.67 15.96
N SER A 130 23.14 -14.91 14.68
CA SER A 130 24.46 -15.39 14.24
C SER A 130 25.34 -14.33 13.59
N MET A 131 24.70 -13.27 13.00
CA MET A 131 25.41 -12.22 12.27
C MET A 131 25.00 -10.83 12.78
N PRO A 132 25.78 -10.20 13.69
CA PRO A 132 25.40 -8.95 14.35
C PRO A 132 25.13 -7.76 13.41
N HIS A 133 25.70 -7.76 12.20
CA HIS A 133 25.50 -6.71 11.20
C HIS A 133 24.22 -6.88 10.39
N LYS A 134 23.58 -8.07 10.42
CA LYS A 134 22.43 -8.40 9.57
C LYS A 134 21.14 -7.84 10.15
N ARG A 135 20.63 -6.79 9.54
CA ARG A 135 19.38 -6.11 9.92
C ARG A 135 18.23 -6.64 9.09
N ASN A 136 17.56 -7.67 9.61
CA ASN A 136 16.42 -8.26 8.93
C ASN A 136 15.17 -7.35 9.03
N PRO A 137 14.30 -7.31 8.01
CA PRO A 137 13.03 -6.58 8.04
C PRO A 137 11.94 -7.40 8.78
N GLU A 138 12.19 -7.73 10.06
CA GLU A 138 11.36 -8.66 10.85
C GLU A 138 9.97 -8.12 11.15
N LEU A 139 9.82 -6.81 11.34
CA LEU A 139 8.53 -6.20 11.66
C LEU A 139 7.59 -6.31 10.47
N THR A 140 8.06 -5.95 9.29
CA THR A 140 7.27 -6.05 8.04
C THR A 140 7.07 -7.50 7.61
N GLU A 141 7.99 -8.42 7.90
CA GLU A 141 7.77 -9.86 7.70
C GLU A 141 6.63 -10.39 8.55
N ARG A 142 6.55 -9.99 9.84
CA ARG A 142 5.45 -10.35 10.74
C ARG A 142 4.12 -9.80 10.25
N ILE A 143 4.08 -8.55 9.80
CA ILE A 143 2.88 -7.95 9.20
C ILE A 143 2.41 -8.79 8.01
N CYS A 144 3.30 -9.14 7.09
CA CYS A 144 2.95 -9.98 5.94
C CYS A 144 2.40 -11.37 6.34
N GLY A 145 2.98 -11.97 7.38
CA GLY A 145 2.51 -13.28 7.89
C GLY A 145 1.12 -13.21 8.50
N ILE A 146 0.90 -12.25 9.39
CA ILE A 146 -0.36 -12.08 10.12
C ILE A 146 -1.49 -11.63 9.19
N SER A 147 -1.21 -10.83 8.17
CA SER A 147 -2.20 -10.42 7.16
C SER A 147 -2.86 -11.62 6.47
N ARG A 148 -2.14 -12.72 6.29
CA ARG A 148 -2.69 -13.96 5.72
C ARG A 148 -3.75 -14.58 6.63
N VAL A 149 -3.52 -14.56 7.94
CA VAL A 149 -4.47 -15.07 8.94
C VAL A 149 -5.75 -14.25 8.93
N ILE A 150 -5.65 -12.92 8.95
CA ILE A 150 -6.82 -12.03 8.91
C ILE A 150 -7.64 -12.27 7.64
N ARG A 151 -7.01 -12.41 6.47
CA ARG A 151 -7.72 -12.75 5.23
C ARG A 151 -8.40 -14.13 5.28
N SER A 152 -7.74 -15.11 5.86
CA SER A 152 -8.33 -16.44 6.04
C SER A 152 -9.57 -16.39 6.94
N ASN A 153 -9.51 -15.64 8.03
CA ASN A 153 -10.63 -15.46 8.94
C ASN A 153 -11.80 -14.72 8.28
N SER A 154 -11.52 -13.76 7.40
CA SER A 154 -12.56 -13.05 6.65
C SER A 154 -13.30 -13.96 5.68
N TYR A 155 -12.64 -14.96 5.09
CA TYR A 155 -13.29 -15.99 4.30
C TYR A 155 -14.23 -16.87 5.16
N ALA A 156 -13.77 -17.32 6.32
CA ALA A 156 -14.59 -18.08 7.24
C ALA A 156 -15.84 -17.30 7.70
N ALA A 157 -15.75 -15.96 7.80
CA ALA A 157 -16.91 -15.13 8.12
C ALA A 157 -17.97 -15.11 7.01
N LEU A 158 -17.57 -15.22 5.73
CA LEU A 158 -18.53 -15.38 4.62
C LEU A 158 -19.25 -16.74 4.69
N GLU A 159 -18.54 -17.80 5.06
CA GLU A 159 -19.12 -19.14 5.24
C GLU A 159 -20.10 -19.22 6.43
N ASN A 160 -20.09 -18.25 7.34
CA ASN A 160 -21.04 -18.14 8.44
C ASN A 160 -22.37 -17.48 8.05
N MET A 161 -22.51 -16.93 6.84
CA MET A 161 -23.75 -16.29 6.38
C MET A 161 -24.87 -17.29 6.07
N PRO A 162 -24.63 -18.39 5.32
CA PRO A 162 -25.67 -19.36 5.01
C PRO A 162 -25.94 -20.29 6.21
N LEU A 163 -27.04 -20.04 6.91
CA LEU A 163 -27.50 -20.83 8.04
C LEU A 163 -28.82 -21.54 7.70
N TRP A 164 -29.13 -22.60 8.44
CA TRP A 164 -30.42 -23.28 8.28
C TRP A 164 -31.53 -22.49 8.96
N ASN A 165 -32.60 -22.25 8.23
CA ASN A 165 -33.83 -21.61 8.67
C ASN A 165 -33.55 -20.31 9.44
N GLU A 166 -34.17 -20.13 10.60
CA GLU A 166 -34.00 -18.94 11.44
C GLU A 166 -32.69 -18.91 12.23
N ARG A 167 -32.03 -20.06 12.38
CA ARG A 167 -30.66 -20.23 12.91
C ARG A 167 -30.26 -21.70 12.97
N ASP A 168 -28.99 -21.98 12.73
CA ASP A 168 -28.25 -23.10 13.30
C ASP A 168 -27.03 -22.58 14.07
N ILE A 169 -26.25 -23.45 14.70
CA ILE A 169 -25.13 -23.03 15.58
C ILE A 169 -23.76 -23.12 14.91
N SER A 170 -23.70 -23.46 13.62
CA SER A 170 -22.41 -23.64 12.89
C SER A 170 -21.54 -22.40 12.91
N HIS A 171 -22.14 -21.20 12.79
CA HIS A 171 -21.42 -19.93 12.84
C HIS A 171 -20.76 -19.68 14.21
N SER A 172 -21.41 -20.08 15.31
CA SER A 172 -21.05 -19.67 16.66
C SER A 172 -19.67 -20.17 17.10
N SER A 173 -19.32 -21.43 16.76
CA SER A 173 -18.01 -21.99 17.08
C SER A 173 -16.88 -21.30 16.30
N ALA A 174 -17.11 -21.00 15.02
CA ALA A 174 -16.14 -20.30 14.16
C ALA A 174 -15.96 -18.85 14.62
N GLU A 175 -17.03 -18.10 14.88
CA GLU A 175 -16.99 -16.70 15.27
C GLU A 175 -16.25 -16.46 16.58
N ARG A 176 -16.29 -17.39 17.53
CA ARG A 176 -15.53 -17.34 18.79
C ARG A 176 -14.02 -17.30 18.59
N ILE A 177 -13.55 -17.79 17.47
CA ILE A 177 -12.13 -17.80 17.07
C ILE A 177 -11.86 -16.62 16.15
N ILE A 178 -12.55 -16.55 15.00
CA ILE A 178 -12.18 -15.64 13.92
C ILE A 178 -12.39 -14.15 14.27
N ILE A 179 -13.41 -13.82 15.07
CA ILE A 179 -13.68 -12.42 15.42
C ILE A 179 -12.61 -11.89 16.38
N PRO A 180 -12.42 -12.43 17.59
CA PRO A 180 -11.42 -11.89 18.52
C PRO A 180 -10.00 -11.95 17.94
N ASP A 181 -9.62 -13.05 17.29
CA ASP A 181 -8.29 -13.20 16.71
C ASP A 181 -8.03 -12.18 15.59
N SER A 182 -9.04 -11.87 14.76
CA SER A 182 -8.88 -10.87 13.70
C SER A 182 -8.69 -9.46 14.25
N PHE A 183 -9.41 -9.09 15.31
CA PHE A 183 -9.25 -7.79 15.96
C PHE A 183 -7.88 -7.66 16.65
N LEU A 184 -7.47 -8.66 17.41
CA LEU A 184 -6.16 -8.69 18.06
C LEU A 184 -5.02 -8.65 17.04
N ALA A 185 -5.15 -9.42 15.96
CA ALA A 185 -4.17 -9.46 14.88
C ALA A 185 -4.11 -8.11 14.13
N ALA A 186 -5.26 -7.49 13.85
CA ALA A 186 -5.33 -6.19 13.18
C ALA A 186 -4.71 -5.09 14.06
N ASP A 187 -5.04 -5.03 15.36
CA ASP A 187 -4.42 -4.09 16.30
C ASP A 187 -2.90 -4.25 16.32
N TYR A 188 -2.42 -5.49 16.41
CA TYR A 188 -0.99 -5.77 16.42
C TYR A 188 -0.28 -5.28 15.16
N ILE A 189 -0.81 -5.59 13.95
CA ILE A 189 -0.13 -5.18 12.71
C ILE A 189 -0.21 -3.69 12.45
N ILE A 190 -1.29 -3.01 12.84
CA ILE A 190 -1.44 -1.55 12.74
C ILE A 190 -0.40 -0.87 13.64
N ASN A 191 -0.32 -1.26 14.90
CA ASN A 191 0.66 -0.72 15.83
C ASN A 191 2.11 -1.03 15.43
N THR A 192 2.35 -2.23 14.87
CA THR A 192 3.67 -2.59 14.35
C THR A 192 4.04 -1.75 13.14
N PHE A 193 3.11 -1.54 12.20
CA PHE A 193 3.34 -0.69 11.03
C PHE A 193 3.57 0.78 11.42
N TYR A 194 2.82 1.30 12.39
CA TYR A 194 3.07 2.63 12.95
C TYR A 194 4.52 2.78 13.47
N LYS A 195 5.02 1.76 14.20
CA LYS A 195 6.42 1.75 14.66
C LYS A 195 7.39 1.74 13.48
N VAL A 196 7.12 0.96 12.44
CA VAL A 196 7.97 0.91 11.24
C VAL A 196 8.05 2.29 10.59
N ILE A 197 6.91 2.93 10.30
CA ILE A 197 6.89 4.24 9.63
C ILE A 197 7.52 5.34 10.48
N SER A 198 7.21 5.40 11.78
CA SER A 198 7.73 6.44 12.68
C SER A 198 9.22 6.31 12.96
N GLY A 199 9.79 5.12 12.82
CA GLY A 199 11.22 4.85 13.07
C GLY A 199 12.05 4.53 11.83
N MET A 200 11.45 4.47 10.67
CA MET A 200 12.10 4.14 9.40
C MET A 200 13.24 5.10 9.08
N LYS A 201 14.37 4.54 8.68
CA LYS A 201 15.50 5.32 8.17
C LYS A 201 15.42 5.39 6.65
N VAL A 202 15.42 6.59 6.09
CA VAL A 202 15.55 6.86 4.66
C VAL A 202 17.02 7.11 4.34
N ASN A 203 17.54 6.48 3.29
CA ASN A 203 18.92 6.58 2.85
C ASN A 203 18.98 7.33 1.50
N GLU A 204 18.93 8.65 1.59
CA GLU A 204 18.89 9.55 0.43
C GLU A 204 20.10 9.37 -0.50
N GLU A 205 21.27 9.17 0.07
CA GLU A 205 22.51 8.95 -0.70
C GLU A 205 22.42 7.71 -1.59
N ASN A 206 21.87 6.62 -1.05
CA ASN A 206 21.65 5.41 -1.84
C ASN A 206 20.52 5.56 -2.86
N MET A 207 19.48 6.31 -2.54
CA MET A 207 18.44 6.63 -3.52
C MET A 207 19.04 7.36 -4.73
N LEU A 208 19.89 8.36 -4.49
CA LEU A 208 20.57 9.10 -5.55
C LEU A 208 21.56 8.22 -6.31
N LYS A 209 22.34 7.40 -5.60
CA LYS A 209 23.26 6.42 -6.23
C LYS A 209 22.49 5.47 -7.14
N ASN A 210 21.39 4.90 -6.66
CA ASN A 210 20.58 3.96 -7.44
C ASN A 210 19.89 4.64 -8.62
N LEU A 211 19.46 5.89 -8.49
CA LEU A 211 18.91 6.67 -9.60
C LEU A 211 19.89 6.73 -10.78
N ASN A 212 21.18 6.86 -10.50
CA ASN A 212 22.24 6.95 -11.50
C ASN A 212 22.80 5.59 -11.96
N LEU A 213 22.31 4.47 -11.41
CA LEU A 213 22.85 3.12 -11.66
C LEU A 213 22.86 2.73 -13.16
N THR A 214 21.92 3.24 -13.92
CA THR A 214 21.74 2.93 -15.33
C THR A 214 22.46 3.92 -16.27
N GLY A 215 23.38 4.76 -15.75
CA GLY A 215 24.14 5.69 -16.58
C GLY A 215 23.27 6.66 -17.40
N GLY A 216 22.14 7.09 -16.84
CA GLY A 216 21.25 8.08 -17.44
C GLY A 216 20.17 7.52 -18.37
N LEU A 217 20.04 6.20 -18.55
CA LEU A 217 18.99 5.59 -19.39
C LEU A 217 17.56 5.96 -18.98
N ILE A 218 17.35 6.31 -17.70
CA ILE A 218 16.07 6.80 -17.17
C ILE A 218 15.55 8.07 -17.85
N PHE A 219 16.39 8.81 -18.56
CA PHE A 219 16.03 10.02 -19.29
C PHE A 219 15.62 9.79 -20.75
N SER A 220 15.68 8.55 -21.23
CA SER A 220 15.46 8.19 -22.63
C SER A 220 14.11 8.68 -23.18
N GLU A 221 13.03 8.58 -22.41
CA GLU A 221 11.71 9.07 -22.82
C GLU A 221 11.68 10.59 -22.97
N LYS A 222 12.24 11.33 -22.01
CA LYS A 222 12.33 12.80 -22.05
C LYS A 222 13.09 13.27 -23.28
N ILE A 223 14.18 12.58 -23.61
CA ILE A 223 14.99 12.89 -24.81
C ILE A 223 14.20 12.62 -26.10
N MET A 224 13.54 11.47 -26.17
CA MET A 224 12.67 11.14 -27.30
C MET A 224 11.56 12.17 -27.51
N LEU A 225 10.88 12.58 -26.43
CA LEU A 225 9.82 13.58 -26.51
C LEU A 225 10.35 14.95 -26.95
N SER A 226 11.53 15.37 -26.48
CA SER A 226 12.16 16.61 -26.94
C SER A 226 12.47 16.61 -28.43
N LEU A 227 12.88 15.48 -29.00
CA LEU A 227 13.03 15.36 -30.46
C LEU A 227 11.71 15.53 -31.19
N VAL A 228 10.64 14.94 -30.65
CA VAL A 228 9.29 15.08 -31.23
C VAL A 228 8.82 16.54 -31.17
N GLU A 229 9.08 17.24 -30.09
CA GLU A 229 8.79 18.68 -29.95
C GLU A 229 9.56 19.55 -30.96
N LYS A 230 10.74 19.10 -31.40
CA LYS A 230 11.54 19.74 -32.48
C LYS A 230 11.09 19.33 -33.90
N GLY A 231 10.00 18.55 -34.02
CA GLY A 231 9.43 18.17 -35.30
C GLY A 231 9.94 16.85 -35.88
N VAL A 232 10.75 16.08 -35.12
CA VAL A 232 11.16 14.71 -35.55
C VAL A 232 9.95 13.78 -35.43
N GLN A 233 9.73 12.92 -36.42
CA GLN A 233 8.68 11.93 -36.33
C GLN A 233 8.89 10.98 -35.13
N ARG A 234 7.83 10.68 -34.39
CA ARG A 234 7.91 9.87 -33.17
C ARG A 234 8.61 8.51 -33.39
N LYS A 235 8.34 7.88 -34.52
CA LYS A 235 8.96 6.60 -34.87
C LYS A 235 10.48 6.74 -35.00
N ASP A 236 10.94 7.74 -35.73
CA ASP A 236 12.36 7.97 -35.98
C ASP A 236 13.09 8.37 -34.68
N ALA A 237 12.46 9.21 -33.86
CA ALA A 237 12.96 9.57 -32.56
C ALA A 237 13.09 8.34 -31.64
N TYR A 238 12.06 7.46 -31.61
CA TYR A 238 12.07 6.23 -30.83
C TYR A 238 13.22 5.30 -31.27
N GLU A 239 13.35 5.03 -32.58
CA GLU A 239 14.39 4.15 -33.13
C GLU A 239 15.80 4.68 -32.81
N ALA A 240 16.01 5.99 -32.93
CA ALA A 240 17.29 6.63 -32.63
C ALA A 240 17.66 6.49 -31.13
N ILE A 241 16.72 6.77 -30.25
CA ILE A 241 16.95 6.67 -28.79
C ILE A 241 17.07 5.22 -28.33
N GLN A 242 16.30 4.30 -28.92
CA GLN A 242 16.43 2.87 -28.64
C GLN A 242 17.83 2.36 -29.05
N SER A 243 18.31 2.69 -30.25
CA SER A 243 19.65 2.31 -30.71
C SER A 243 20.73 2.87 -29.78
N ALA A 244 20.62 4.14 -29.39
CA ALA A 244 21.56 4.76 -28.45
C ALA A 244 21.51 4.09 -27.05
N SER A 245 20.35 3.68 -26.60
CA SER A 245 20.20 2.97 -25.32
C SER A 245 20.84 1.58 -25.36
N ILE A 246 20.65 0.85 -26.43
CA ILE A 246 21.29 -0.46 -26.66
C ILE A 246 22.83 -0.30 -26.73
N GLU A 247 23.31 0.68 -27.45
CA GLU A 247 24.74 0.97 -27.51
C GLU A 247 25.35 1.27 -26.14
N SER A 248 24.66 2.11 -25.33
CA SER A 248 25.07 2.43 -23.96
C SER A 248 25.16 1.17 -23.10
N MET A 249 24.13 0.32 -23.14
CA MET A 249 24.08 -0.91 -22.33
C MET A 249 25.15 -1.93 -22.77
N ASP A 250 25.29 -2.17 -24.06
CA ASP A 250 26.19 -3.21 -24.60
C ASP A 250 27.66 -2.85 -24.39
N LYS A 251 27.98 -1.56 -24.53
CA LYS A 251 29.36 -1.07 -24.40
C LYS A 251 29.73 -0.60 -23.02
N GLY A 252 28.74 -0.50 -22.07
CA GLY A 252 28.95 0.06 -20.73
C GLY A 252 29.37 1.54 -20.75
N ILE A 253 28.94 2.30 -21.74
CA ILE A 253 29.22 3.74 -21.88
C ILE A 253 28.06 4.53 -21.28
N ASP A 254 28.36 5.67 -20.64
CA ASP A 254 27.34 6.56 -20.12
C ASP A 254 26.37 7.00 -21.24
N PHE A 255 25.08 6.88 -20.99
CA PHE A 255 24.05 7.18 -21.99
C PHE A 255 24.11 8.64 -22.46
N LYS A 256 24.48 9.56 -21.58
CA LYS A 256 24.65 10.97 -21.92
C LYS A 256 25.76 11.18 -22.97
N ASP A 257 26.84 10.41 -22.87
CA ASP A 257 27.95 10.49 -23.86
C ASP A 257 27.50 9.92 -25.21
N VAL A 258 26.72 8.85 -25.21
CA VAL A 258 26.15 8.29 -26.45
C VAL A 258 25.22 9.29 -27.11
N ILE A 259 24.30 9.90 -26.30
CA ILE A 259 23.37 10.92 -26.79
C ILE A 259 24.08 12.14 -27.38
N LYS A 260 25.10 12.67 -26.71
CA LYS A 260 25.90 13.81 -27.24
C LYS A 260 26.55 13.51 -28.56
N ASN A 261 26.86 12.26 -28.84
CA ASN A 261 27.50 11.85 -30.09
C ASN A 261 26.54 11.40 -31.21
N ASN A 262 25.24 11.28 -30.90
CA ASN A 262 24.22 10.85 -31.85
C ASN A 262 23.91 11.95 -32.87
N ASP A 263 23.95 11.62 -34.18
CA ASP A 263 23.76 12.59 -35.27
C ASP A 263 22.38 13.23 -35.28
N MET A 264 21.32 12.48 -34.94
CA MET A 264 19.94 13.03 -34.85
C MET A 264 19.83 14.04 -33.74
N ILE A 265 20.48 13.76 -32.61
CA ILE A 265 20.52 14.70 -31.45
C ILE A 265 21.25 15.97 -31.86
N LYS A 266 22.48 15.86 -32.38
CA LYS A 266 23.31 17.00 -32.83
C LYS A 266 22.59 17.88 -33.85
N LYS A 267 21.76 17.31 -34.73
CA LYS A 267 21.00 18.04 -35.74
C LYS A 267 19.85 18.87 -35.16
N ASN A 268 19.24 18.40 -34.09
CA ASN A 268 17.97 18.95 -33.58
C ASN A 268 18.10 19.66 -32.24
N LEU A 269 19.15 19.38 -31.44
CA LEU A 269 19.36 19.91 -30.09
C LEU A 269 20.79 20.44 -29.97
N ASN A 270 20.95 21.55 -29.28
CA ASN A 270 22.27 22.08 -28.92
C ASN A 270 22.78 21.47 -27.59
N ASP A 271 24.06 21.67 -27.27
CA ASP A 271 24.68 21.09 -26.08
C ASP A 271 24.00 21.50 -24.76
N LEU A 272 23.51 22.72 -24.64
CA LEU A 272 22.81 23.21 -23.46
C LEU A 272 21.45 22.51 -23.31
N GLU A 273 20.71 22.35 -24.40
CA GLU A 273 19.44 21.61 -24.40
C GLU A 273 19.67 20.14 -23.97
N VAL A 274 20.72 19.51 -24.48
CA VAL A 274 21.08 18.12 -24.10
C VAL A 274 21.41 18.04 -22.60
N GLU A 275 22.18 19.00 -22.05
CA GLU A 275 22.48 19.02 -20.61
C GLU A 275 21.18 19.10 -19.75
N LEU A 276 20.23 19.93 -20.14
CA LEU A 276 18.95 20.10 -19.44
C LEU A 276 18.05 18.86 -19.51
N LEU A 277 18.24 17.98 -20.51
CA LEU A 277 17.47 16.75 -20.59
C LEU A 277 17.81 15.75 -19.50
N PHE A 278 19.01 15.81 -18.93
CA PHE A 278 19.47 14.95 -17.83
C PHE A 278 19.21 15.56 -16.45
N ASP A 279 18.37 16.60 -16.36
CA ASP A 279 17.94 17.19 -15.10
C ASP A 279 16.76 16.42 -14.49
N THR A 280 16.93 15.94 -13.25
CA THR A 280 15.91 15.23 -12.47
C THR A 280 14.79 16.13 -12.00
N GLU A 281 15.04 17.44 -11.80
CA GLU A 281 14.03 18.40 -11.33
C GLU A 281 12.85 18.52 -12.28
N TYR A 282 13.06 18.23 -13.56
CA TYR A 282 11.99 18.19 -14.54
C TYR A 282 10.84 17.24 -14.13
N PHE A 283 11.15 16.09 -13.53
CA PHE A 283 10.17 15.11 -13.11
C PHE A 283 9.49 15.46 -11.79
N LEU A 284 10.05 16.40 -11.04
CA LEU A 284 9.55 16.82 -9.74
C LEU A 284 8.69 18.09 -9.78
N LYS A 285 8.57 18.75 -10.93
CA LYS A 285 7.92 20.07 -11.11
C LYS A 285 6.47 20.16 -10.63
N TYR A 286 5.76 19.05 -10.48
CA TYR A 286 4.37 18.99 -10.02
C TYR A 286 4.20 18.37 -8.64
N VAL A 287 5.27 17.97 -7.96
CA VAL A 287 5.21 17.29 -6.66
C VAL A 287 4.48 18.15 -5.62
N ASP A 288 4.85 19.43 -5.50
CA ASP A 288 4.21 20.34 -4.55
C ASP A 288 2.71 20.56 -4.84
N GLN A 289 2.35 20.62 -6.13
CA GLN A 289 0.94 20.74 -6.52
C GLN A 289 0.14 19.46 -6.17
N ILE A 290 0.77 18.29 -6.28
CA ILE A 290 0.16 17.01 -5.87
C ILE A 290 -0.02 16.99 -4.36
N PHE A 291 1.00 17.36 -3.57
CA PHE A 291 0.88 17.42 -2.11
C PHE A 291 -0.17 18.44 -1.66
N LYS A 292 -0.23 19.60 -2.28
CA LYS A 292 -1.27 20.59 -2.01
C LYS A 292 -2.69 20.04 -2.29
N ARG A 293 -2.87 19.27 -3.38
CA ARG A 293 -4.14 18.61 -3.69
C ARG A 293 -4.55 17.59 -2.62
N LEU A 294 -3.56 16.97 -1.98
CA LEU A 294 -3.76 15.99 -0.92
C LEU A 294 -3.84 16.60 0.49
N GLU A 295 -3.75 17.94 0.60
CA GLU A 295 -3.72 18.67 1.88
C GLU A 295 -2.55 18.23 2.79
N LEU A 296 -1.42 17.87 2.19
CA LEU A 296 -0.20 17.40 2.88
C LEU A 296 0.90 18.47 2.97
N SER A 297 0.64 19.70 2.61
CA SER A 297 1.60 20.83 2.62
C SER A 297 1.46 21.68 3.87
#